data_1ba92b04d48b0edf0b3746bb682635cb
#
_entry.id   1ba92b04d48b0edf0b3746bb682635cb
#
_cell.length_a   1.000
_cell.length_b   1.000
_cell.length_c   1.000
_cell.angle_alpha   90.00
_cell.angle_beta   90.00
_cell.angle_gamma   90.00
#
_symmetry.space_group_name_H-M   'P 1'
#
loop_
_entity.id
_entity.type
_entity.pdbx_description
1 polymer ?
#
loop_
_entity_poly.entity_id
_entity_poly.type
_entity_poly.pdbx_seq_one_letter_code
_entity_poly.pdbx_strand_id
1 'polypeptide(L)'
;DALHAYLPFLPAVKSSQPRIFITCRSYVGAKIQIIFLIMIVGAVILSGVLPGMSAFQDAAGNVRGIRLYGEVTLTLPALIEIVIILLAAFLSFKTTDSSIRTKNHFTWGAIKEVAVLFIGIFITMQPALMLLKSVGPNLGISEPYQMFWATGALSSFLDNTPTYLVFLTTAGTLGLTGGITTALGQIPVNLLEAISCGAVFMGANTYIGNAPNFMVKAISDENGVNMPSFFGYILWSLAFLVPVFILDMLVFFL
;
A
#
# COMPACT_ATOMS: atom_id res chain seq x y z
N ASP A 1 -24.26 3.76 24.20
CA ASP A 1 -24.83 2.79 25.17
C ASP A 1 -25.73 1.73 24.51
N ALA A 2 -26.39 2.02 23.38
CA ALA A 2 -27.21 1.03 22.68
C ALA A 2 -26.41 -0.06 21.96
N LEU A 3 -25.19 0.25 21.48
CA LEU A 3 -24.33 -0.72 20.79
C LEU A 3 -23.71 -1.76 21.75
N HIS A 4 -23.48 -1.39 23.00
CA HIS A 4 -22.92 -2.30 24.01
C HIS A 4 -23.87 -3.44 24.43
N ALA A 5 -25.18 -3.24 24.27
CA ALA A 5 -26.18 -4.23 24.61
C ALA A 5 -26.19 -5.42 23.61
N TYR A 6 -25.70 -5.21 22.39
CA TYR A 6 -25.73 -6.22 21.31
C TYR A 6 -24.36 -6.87 21.02
N LEU A 7 -23.26 -6.29 21.53
CA LEU A 7 -21.91 -6.79 21.29
C LEU A 7 -21.07 -6.76 22.60
N PRO A 8 -21.27 -7.70 23.51
CA PRO A 8 -20.60 -7.72 24.82
C PRO A 8 -19.08 -7.95 24.76
N PHE A 9 -18.52 -8.17 23.57
CA PHE A 9 -17.10 -8.42 23.36
C PHE A 9 -16.31 -7.18 22.91
N LEU A 10 -16.97 -6.03 22.67
CA LEU A 10 -16.25 -4.80 22.39
C LEU A 10 -15.73 -4.19 23.69
N PRO A 11 -14.43 -3.87 23.79
CA PRO A 11 -13.92 -3.16 24.95
C PRO A 11 -14.64 -1.80 25.07
N ALA A 12 -15.09 -1.48 26.29
CA ALA A 12 -15.73 -0.20 26.54
C ALA A 12 -14.79 0.93 26.18
N VAL A 13 -15.12 1.67 25.13
CA VAL A 13 -14.42 2.88 24.76
C VAL A 13 -14.73 3.89 25.87
N LYS A 14 -13.82 4.04 26.85
CA LYS A 14 -13.84 5.17 27.77
C LYS A 14 -13.61 6.41 26.94
N SER A 15 -14.70 7.11 26.60
CA SER A 15 -14.65 8.39 25.92
C SER A 15 -14.16 9.49 26.89
N SER A 16 -12.87 9.47 27.16
CA SER A 16 -12.18 10.69 27.60
C SER A 16 -11.82 11.50 26.36
N GLN A 17 -12.81 11.94 25.61
CA GLN A 17 -12.60 12.89 24.53
C GLN A 17 -12.11 14.20 25.14
N PRO A 18 -10.86 14.63 24.92
CA PRO A 18 -10.53 16.03 25.14
C PRO A 18 -11.38 16.81 24.15
N ARG A 19 -12.26 17.70 24.66
CA ARG A 19 -12.98 18.66 23.82
C ARG A 19 -11.93 19.46 23.06
N ILE A 20 -11.78 19.19 21.77
CA ILE A 20 -10.90 19.94 20.89
C ILE A 20 -11.54 21.34 20.76
N PHE A 21 -11.08 22.28 21.58
CA PHE A 21 -11.34 23.69 21.34
C PHE A 21 -10.54 24.11 20.11
N ILE A 22 -11.19 24.10 18.95
CA ILE A 22 -10.63 24.65 17.71
C ILE A 22 -10.59 26.17 17.87
N THR A 23 -9.46 26.70 18.31
CA THR A 23 -9.22 28.15 18.31
C THR A 23 -9.08 28.64 16.85
N CYS A 24 -9.58 29.84 16.53
CA CYS A 24 -9.55 30.42 15.18
C CYS A 24 -8.17 30.37 14.49
N ARG A 25 -7.08 30.44 15.22
CA ARG A 25 -5.71 30.32 14.72
C ARG A 25 -5.39 28.90 14.21
N SER A 26 -6.01 27.88 14.78
CA SER A 26 -5.92 26.48 14.34
C SER A 26 -6.65 26.27 13.00
N TYR A 27 -7.70 27.05 12.74
CA TYR A 27 -8.52 26.91 11.54
C TYR A 27 -7.79 27.36 10.24
N VAL A 28 -6.99 28.42 10.31
CA VAL A 28 -6.18 28.88 9.16
C VAL A 28 -5.06 27.86 8.86
N GLY A 29 -4.40 27.35 9.89
CA GLY A 29 -3.39 26.30 9.73
C GLY A 29 -3.97 25.01 9.11
N ALA A 30 -5.16 24.59 9.54
CA ALA A 30 -5.84 23.42 9.00
C ALA A 30 -6.18 23.58 7.50
N LYS A 31 -6.64 24.77 7.08
CA LYS A 31 -6.93 25.04 5.65
C LYS A 31 -5.69 24.91 4.77
N ILE A 32 -4.54 25.41 5.20
CA ILE A 32 -3.29 25.31 4.47
C ILE A 32 -2.85 23.85 4.34
N GLN A 33 -3.01 23.04 5.39
CA GLN A 33 -2.67 21.61 5.35
C GLN A 33 -3.58 20.82 4.41
N ILE A 34 -4.86 21.18 4.30
CA ILE A 34 -5.78 20.59 3.32
C ILE A 34 -5.32 20.86 1.89
N ILE A 35 -4.80 22.08 1.61
CA ILE A 35 -4.25 22.39 0.29
C ILE A 35 -3.07 21.49 -0.05
N PHE A 36 -2.16 21.26 0.89
CA PHE A 36 -1.03 20.35 0.67
C PHE A 36 -1.49 18.90 0.47
N LEU A 37 -2.51 18.46 1.20
CA LEU A 37 -3.10 17.13 0.99
C LEU A 37 -3.70 17.01 -0.41
N ILE A 38 -4.47 18.00 -0.87
CA ILE A 38 -5.03 18.05 -2.23
C ILE A 38 -3.90 18.05 -3.27
N MET A 39 -2.79 18.76 -3.00
CA MET A 39 -1.62 18.79 -3.88
C MET A 39 -0.97 17.41 -4.01
N ILE A 40 -0.86 16.66 -2.90
CA ILE A 40 -0.34 15.27 -2.90
C ILE A 40 -1.27 14.35 -3.71
N VAL A 41 -2.58 14.39 -3.42
CA VAL A 41 -3.57 13.59 -4.18
C VAL A 41 -3.54 13.95 -5.67
N GLY A 42 -3.46 15.23 -5.99
CA GLY A 42 -3.32 15.70 -7.37
C GLY A 42 -2.05 15.18 -8.04
N ALA A 43 -0.92 15.14 -7.33
CA ALA A 43 0.34 14.61 -7.85
C ALA A 43 0.24 13.12 -8.19
N VAL A 44 -0.39 12.32 -7.33
CA VAL A 44 -0.62 10.88 -7.55
C VAL A 44 -1.53 10.66 -8.76
N ILE A 45 -2.64 11.41 -8.86
CA ILE A 45 -3.53 11.33 -10.04
C ILE A 45 -2.77 11.73 -11.31
N LEU A 46 -1.99 12.80 -11.24
CA LEU A 46 -1.22 13.32 -12.37
C LEU A 46 -0.19 12.29 -12.86
N SER A 47 0.51 11.61 -11.95
CA SER A 47 1.49 10.58 -12.32
C SER A 47 0.87 9.36 -12.99
N GLY A 48 -0.42 9.07 -12.72
CA GLY A 48 -1.19 8.05 -13.42
C GLY A 48 -1.68 8.47 -14.80
N VAL A 49 -1.95 9.76 -15.02
CA VAL A 49 -2.49 10.29 -16.28
C VAL A 49 -1.37 10.66 -17.28
N LEU A 50 -0.28 11.26 -16.80
CA LEU A 50 0.83 11.75 -17.63
C LEU A 50 1.46 10.70 -18.56
N PRO A 51 1.61 9.42 -18.18
CA PRO A 51 2.14 8.37 -19.06
C PRO A 51 1.34 8.21 -20.37
N GLY A 52 0.03 8.49 -20.36
CA GLY A 52 -0.83 8.45 -21.54
C GLY A 52 -0.67 9.64 -22.50
N MET A 53 0.04 10.69 -22.09
CA MET A 53 0.24 11.89 -22.92
C MET A 53 1.47 11.75 -23.81
N SER A 54 1.35 12.08 -25.08
CA SER A 54 2.45 12.02 -26.06
C SER A 54 3.69 12.84 -25.67
N ALA A 55 3.51 13.90 -24.89
CA ALA A 55 4.62 14.73 -24.39
C ALA A 55 5.57 13.98 -23.45
N PHE A 56 5.07 12.94 -22.76
CA PHE A 56 5.83 12.12 -21.81
C PHE A 56 6.26 10.77 -22.40
N GLN A 57 5.99 10.54 -23.69
CA GLN A 57 6.39 9.34 -24.41
C GLN A 57 7.55 9.64 -25.36
N ASP A 58 8.36 8.63 -25.62
CA ASP A 58 9.38 8.66 -26.67
C ASP A 58 8.77 8.31 -28.03
N ALA A 59 9.61 8.32 -29.10
CA ALA A 59 9.16 7.98 -30.44
C ALA A 59 8.69 6.52 -30.60
N ALA A 60 9.01 5.65 -29.65
CA ALA A 60 8.59 4.25 -29.58
C ALA A 60 7.34 4.04 -28.71
N GLY A 61 6.75 5.09 -28.13
CA GLY A 61 5.59 5.02 -27.25
C GLY A 61 5.90 4.67 -25.80
N ASN A 62 7.17 4.53 -25.43
CA ASN A 62 7.55 4.26 -24.04
C ASN A 62 7.58 5.55 -23.22
N VAL A 63 7.24 5.45 -21.94
CA VAL A 63 7.29 6.61 -21.04
C VAL A 63 8.73 7.05 -20.81
N ARG A 64 9.01 8.33 -21.06
CA ARG A 64 10.34 8.92 -20.84
C ARG A 64 10.73 8.84 -19.37
N GLY A 65 11.99 8.48 -19.10
CA GLY A 65 12.51 8.38 -17.75
C GLY A 65 14.04 8.27 -17.71
N ILE A 66 14.56 8.27 -16.49
CA ILE A 66 15.98 8.09 -16.20
C ILE A 66 16.20 6.63 -15.83
N ARG A 67 17.05 5.93 -16.55
CA ARG A 67 17.43 4.55 -16.20
C ARG A 67 18.32 4.59 -14.96
N LEU A 68 17.89 3.94 -13.90
CA LEU A 68 18.65 3.91 -12.64
C LEU A 68 19.59 2.69 -12.59
N TYR A 69 19.03 1.49 -12.78
CA TYR A 69 19.79 0.24 -12.72
C TYR A 69 19.03 -0.89 -13.43
N GLY A 70 19.69 -1.66 -14.27
CA GLY A 70 19.07 -2.77 -15.00
C GLY A 70 17.86 -2.31 -15.82
N GLU A 71 16.70 -2.90 -15.59
CA GLU A 71 15.41 -2.54 -16.21
C GLU A 71 14.63 -1.48 -15.42
N VAL A 72 15.16 -1.02 -14.28
CA VAL A 72 14.49 -0.04 -13.42
C VAL A 72 14.67 1.36 -13.99
N THR A 73 13.58 1.95 -14.45
CA THR A 73 13.53 3.33 -14.95
C THR A 73 12.69 4.20 -14.03
N LEU A 74 13.24 5.32 -13.61
CA LEU A 74 12.47 6.37 -12.93
C LEU A 74 11.80 7.22 -14.02
N THR A 75 10.52 7.03 -14.22
CA THR A 75 9.77 7.76 -15.26
C THR A 75 9.65 9.23 -14.92
N LEU A 76 9.56 10.08 -15.94
CA LEU A 76 9.42 11.52 -15.76
C LEU A 76 8.16 11.90 -14.96
N PRO A 77 6.98 11.28 -15.19
CA PRO A 77 5.81 11.46 -14.33
C PRO A 77 6.04 11.13 -12.86
N ALA A 78 6.71 10.01 -12.57
CA ALA A 78 7.05 9.62 -11.19
C ALA A 78 8.02 10.62 -10.53
N LEU A 79 8.97 11.15 -11.28
CA LEU A 79 9.89 12.18 -10.78
C LEU A 79 9.13 13.48 -10.44
N ILE A 80 8.19 13.90 -11.27
CA ILE A 80 7.32 15.06 -11.00
C ILE A 80 6.49 14.82 -9.74
N GLU A 81 5.90 13.64 -9.59
CA GLU A 81 5.15 13.25 -8.39
C GLU A 81 6.01 13.37 -7.13
N ILE A 82 7.20 12.77 -7.13
CA ILE A 82 8.13 12.83 -5.99
C ILE A 82 8.47 14.28 -5.64
N VAL A 83 8.78 15.12 -6.63
CA VAL A 83 9.11 16.53 -6.40
C VAL A 83 7.94 17.28 -5.78
N ILE A 84 6.71 17.07 -6.26
CA ILE A 84 5.52 17.72 -5.71
C ILE A 84 5.26 17.25 -4.26
N ILE A 85 5.38 15.96 -3.98
CA ILE A 85 5.19 15.40 -2.62
C ILE A 85 6.25 15.96 -1.66
N LEU A 86 7.52 15.99 -2.06
CA LEU A 86 8.59 16.56 -1.23
C LEU A 86 8.40 18.05 -0.99
N LEU A 87 7.96 18.79 -2.01
CA LEU A 87 7.65 20.21 -1.88
C LEU A 87 6.47 20.44 -0.92
N ALA A 88 5.39 19.65 -1.04
CA ALA A 88 4.26 19.71 -0.13
C ALA A 88 4.67 19.40 1.31
N ALA A 89 5.49 18.37 1.51
CA ALA A 89 6.01 18.02 2.83
C ALA A 89 6.88 19.15 3.42
N PHE A 90 7.79 19.71 2.62
CA PHE A 90 8.64 20.83 3.04
C PHE A 90 7.83 22.07 3.41
N LEU A 91 6.87 22.45 2.57
CA LEU A 91 6.00 23.59 2.83
C LEU A 91 5.11 23.36 4.05
N SER A 92 4.53 22.17 4.19
CA SER A 92 3.77 21.78 5.39
C SER A 92 4.64 21.88 6.65
N PHE A 93 5.89 21.39 6.57
CA PHE A 93 6.81 21.47 7.70
C PHE A 93 7.17 22.93 8.07
N LYS A 94 7.31 23.80 7.09
CA LYS A 94 7.63 25.23 7.30
C LYS A 94 6.43 26.06 7.79
N THR A 95 5.23 25.74 7.31
CA THR A 95 4.02 26.54 7.62
C THR A 95 3.29 26.07 8.89
N THR A 96 3.55 24.85 9.36
CA THR A 96 2.94 24.32 10.58
C THR A 96 3.70 24.83 11.81
N ASP A 97 2.96 25.42 12.74
CA ASP A 97 3.51 25.85 14.03
C ASP A 97 4.07 24.64 14.80
N SER A 98 5.26 24.81 15.38
CA SER A 98 5.91 23.77 16.17
C SER A 98 5.06 23.31 17.37
N SER A 99 4.26 24.19 17.93
CA SER A 99 3.35 23.87 19.03
C SER A 99 2.30 22.82 18.65
N ILE A 100 1.83 22.83 17.41
CA ILE A 100 0.87 21.85 16.90
C ILE A 100 1.53 20.47 16.79
N ARG A 101 2.76 20.41 16.28
CA ARG A 101 3.53 19.16 16.19
C ARG A 101 3.81 18.57 17.57
N THR A 102 4.20 19.39 18.51
CA THR A 102 4.43 18.95 19.90
C THR A 102 3.16 18.42 20.55
N LYS A 103 2.02 19.11 20.36
CA LYS A 103 0.72 18.65 20.88
C LYS A 103 0.23 17.35 20.23
N ASN A 104 0.58 17.11 18.98
CA ASN A 104 0.25 15.89 18.25
C ASN A 104 1.34 14.80 18.41
N HIS A 105 2.29 14.98 19.33
CA HIS A 105 3.37 14.02 19.58
C HIS A 105 4.11 13.59 18.30
N PHE A 106 4.21 14.51 17.31
CA PHE A 106 4.84 14.19 16.04
C PHE A 106 6.31 13.82 16.24
N THR A 107 6.67 12.63 15.75
CA THR A 107 8.05 12.13 15.72
C THR A 107 8.39 11.61 14.33
N TRP A 108 9.68 11.62 14.00
CA TRP A 108 10.19 11.02 12.77
C TRP A 108 10.38 9.48 12.90
N GLY A 109 10.09 8.91 14.07
CA GLY A 109 10.33 7.50 14.38
C GLY A 109 9.65 6.58 13.38
N ALA A 110 8.35 6.71 13.21
CA ALA A 110 7.55 5.86 12.31
C ALA A 110 8.04 5.94 10.84
N ILE A 111 8.33 7.15 10.34
CA ILE A 111 8.82 7.33 8.96
C ILE A 111 10.19 6.69 8.77
N LYS A 112 11.10 6.87 9.74
CA LYS A 112 12.45 6.28 9.71
C LYS A 112 12.38 4.75 9.76
N GLU A 113 11.54 4.19 10.61
CA GLU A 113 11.33 2.75 10.73
C GLU A 113 10.84 2.14 9.43
N VAL A 114 9.81 2.73 8.82
CA VAL A 114 9.27 2.32 7.52
C VAL A 114 10.33 2.43 6.42
N ALA A 115 11.10 3.52 6.37
CA ALA A 115 12.14 3.71 5.36
C ALA A 115 13.24 2.63 5.47
N VAL A 116 13.70 2.31 6.67
CA VAL A 116 14.71 1.26 6.90
C VAL A 116 14.16 -0.11 6.51
N LEU A 117 12.90 -0.39 6.88
CA LEU A 117 12.21 -1.62 6.55
C LEU A 117 12.12 -1.82 5.03
N PHE A 118 11.67 -0.80 4.28
CA PHE A 118 11.58 -0.88 2.82
C PHE A 118 12.94 -1.08 2.15
N ILE A 119 13.97 -0.37 2.60
CA ILE A 119 15.33 -0.57 2.09
C ILE A 119 15.76 -2.04 2.28
N GLY A 120 15.53 -2.59 3.48
CA GLY A 120 15.82 -3.99 3.78
C GLY A 120 15.05 -4.96 2.87
N ILE A 121 13.73 -4.75 2.71
CA ILE A 121 12.88 -5.58 1.86
C ILE A 121 13.38 -5.55 0.40
N PHE A 122 13.58 -4.38 -0.19
CA PHE A 122 14.01 -4.28 -1.59
C PHE A 122 15.36 -4.90 -1.87
N ILE A 123 16.30 -4.82 -0.92
CA ILE A 123 17.61 -5.50 -1.06
C ILE A 123 17.45 -7.02 -0.98
N THR A 124 16.71 -7.52 0.01
CA THR A 124 16.56 -8.97 0.25
C THR A 124 15.64 -9.65 -0.76
N MET A 125 14.74 -8.91 -1.40
CA MET A 125 13.82 -9.43 -2.42
C MET A 125 14.53 -9.83 -3.72
N GLN A 126 15.66 -9.20 -4.08
CA GLN A 126 16.32 -9.45 -5.36
C GLN A 126 16.72 -10.93 -5.58
N PRO A 127 17.37 -11.63 -4.63
CA PRO A 127 17.65 -13.06 -4.77
C PRO A 127 16.38 -13.90 -4.91
N ALA A 128 15.32 -13.56 -4.19
CA ALA A 128 14.05 -14.28 -4.25
C ALA A 128 13.39 -14.14 -5.63
N LEU A 129 13.41 -12.95 -6.24
CA LEU A 129 12.91 -12.72 -7.60
C LEU A 129 13.72 -13.49 -8.65
N MET A 130 15.05 -13.56 -8.49
CA MET A 130 15.91 -14.36 -9.38
C MET A 130 15.60 -15.86 -9.30
N LEU A 131 15.40 -16.36 -8.07
CA LEU A 131 15.01 -17.77 -7.86
C LEU A 131 13.64 -18.05 -8.48
N LEU A 132 12.66 -17.18 -8.26
CA LEU A 132 11.32 -17.34 -8.83
C LEU A 132 11.29 -17.31 -10.35
N LYS A 133 12.13 -16.51 -10.99
CA LYS A 133 12.29 -16.55 -12.46
C LYS A 133 12.73 -17.93 -12.97
N SER A 134 13.54 -18.65 -12.20
CA SER A 134 14.03 -19.98 -12.60
C SER A 134 13.10 -21.13 -12.23
N VAL A 135 12.37 -21.01 -11.11
CA VAL A 135 11.54 -22.10 -10.55
C VAL A 135 10.04 -21.86 -10.82
N GLY A 136 9.66 -20.62 -11.14
CA GLY A 136 8.27 -20.20 -11.30
C GLY A 136 7.40 -21.13 -12.16
N PRO A 137 7.85 -21.55 -13.36
CA PRO A 137 7.08 -22.46 -14.20
C PRO A 137 6.79 -23.83 -13.56
N ASN A 138 7.62 -24.25 -12.60
CA ASN A 138 7.52 -25.54 -11.92
C ASN A 138 6.73 -25.48 -10.61
N LEU A 139 6.25 -24.32 -10.19
CA LEU A 139 5.47 -24.17 -8.94
C LEU A 139 4.05 -24.74 -9.05
N GLY A 140 3.56 -25.00 -10.26
CA GLY A 140 2.21 -25.52 -10.47
C GLY A 140 1.09 -24.52 -10.12
N ILE A 141 1.43 -23.23 -9.99
CA ILE A 141 0.48 -22.14 -9.73
C ILE A 141 0.24 -21.43 -11.05
N SER A 142 -0.86 -21.77 -11.73
CA SER A 142 -1.20 -21.22 -13.05
C SER A 142 -2.61 -20.64 -13.13
N GLU A 143 -3.49 -21.06 -12.22
CA GLU A 143 -4.87 -20.65 -12.24
C GLU A 143 -5.11 -19.35 -11.43
N PRO A 144 -6.10 -18.51 -11.81
CA PRO A 144 -6.37 -17.25 -11.13
C PRO A 144 -6.62 -17.42 -9.63
N TYR A 145 -7.45 -18.38 -9.21
CA TYR A 145 -7.73 -18.63 -7.79
C TYR A 145 -6.48 -19.05 -7.00
N GLN A 146 -5.58 -19.80 -7.63
CA GLN A 146 -4.30 -20.19 -6.99
C GLN A 146 -3.40 -18.96 -6.80
N MET A 147 -3.29 -18.11 -7.83
CA MET A 147 -2.55 -16.85 -7.74
C MET A 147 -3.13 -15.91 -6.69
N PHE A 148 -4.45 -15.80 -6.61
CA PHE A 148 -5.13 -14.98 -5.61
C PHE A 148 -4.77 -15.39 -4.18
N TRP A 149 -4.91 -16.68 -3.85
CA TRP A 149 -4.61 -17.18 -2.50
C TRP A 149 -3.13 -17.21 -2.18
N ALA A 150 -2.28 -17.62 -3.12
CA ALA A 150 -0.84 -17.67 -2.90
C ALA A 150 -0.26 -16.27 -2.70
N THR A 151 -0.65 -15.31 -3.56
CA THR A 151 -0.27 -13.90 -3.43
C THR A 151 -0.79 -13.32 -2.12
N GLY A 152 -2.05 -13.55 -1.80
CA GLY A 152 -2.68 -13.01 -0.60
C GLY A 152 -2.10 -13.57 0.69
N ALA A 153 -1.84 -14.87 0.75
CA ALA A 153 -1.20 -15.49 1.91
C ALA A 153 0.19 -14.86 2.17
N LEU A 154 0.97 -14.66 1.11
CA LEU A 154 2.28 -14.02 1.24
C LEU A 154 2.16 -12.54 1.62
N SER A 155 1.20 -11.81 1.02
CA SER A 155 0.94 -10.39 1.30
C SER A 155 0.44 -10.15 2.73
N SER A 156 -0.14 -11.15 3.37
CA SER A 156 -0.52 -11.04 4.78
C SER A 156 0.68 -10.83 5.72
N PHE A 157 1.89 -11.18 5.28
CA PHE A 157 3.12 -11.07 6.07
C PHE A 157 4.19 -10.18 5.44
N LEU A 158 4.14 -10.01 4.12
CA LEU A 158 5.00 -9.10 3.37
C LEU A 158 4.14 -7.94 2.85
N ASP A 159 4.78 -6.80 2.59
CA ASP A 159 4.09 -5.66 1.98
C ASP A 159 3.51 -6.02 0.59
N ASN A 160 2.44 -5.33 0.19
CA ASN A 160 1.71 -5.57 -1.05
C ASN A 160 2.61 -5.49 -2.29
N THR A 161 3.47 -4.48 -2.38
CA THR A 161 4.30 -4.22 -3.57
C THR A 161 5.33 -5.32 -3.83
N PRO A 162 6.16 -5.75 -2.85
CA PRO A 162 7.06 -6.87 -3.04
C PRO A 162 6.34 -8.14 -3.45
N THR A 163 5.23 -8.44 -2.79
CA THR A 163 4.44 -9.64 -3.05
C THR A 163 3.85 -9.63 -4.45
N TYR A 164 3.27 -8.50 -4.87
CA TYR A 164 2.79 -8.32 -6.24
C TYR A 164 3.88 -8.60 -7.27
N LEU A 165 5.08 -8.02 -7.11
CA LEU A 165 6.19 -8.21 -8.03
C LEU A 165 6.66 -9.66 -8.12
N VAL A 166 6.66 -10.38 -7.00
CA VAL A 166 6.99 -11.82 -6.94
C VAL A 166 6.05 -12.61 -7.82
N PHE A 167 4.75 -12.48 -7.63
CA PHE A 167 3.75 -13.26 -8.37
C PHE A 167 3.56 -12.76 -9.81
N LEU A 168 3.71 -11.46 -10.07
CA LEU A 168 3.76 -10.94 -11.44
C LEU A 168 4.93 -11.54 -12.22
N THR A 169 6.11 -11.65 -11.59
CA THR A 169 7.27 -12.29 -12.20
C THR A 169 7.00 -13.78 -12.47
N THR A 170 6.38 -14.47 -11.52
CA THR A 170 5.99 -15.88 -11.69
C THR A 170 5.01 -16.04 -12.85
N ALA A 171 3.96 -15.23 -12.91
CA ALA A 171 2.98 -15.24 -14.00
C ALA A 171 3.62 -14.98 -15.37
N GLY A 172 4.56 -14.03 -15.45
CA GLY A 172 5.29 -13.73 -16.68
C GLY A 172 6.16 -14.88 -17.20
N THR A 173 6.59 -15.81 -16.31
CA THR A 173 7.40 -16.98 -16.70
C THR A 173 6.56 -18.18 -17.17
N LEU A 174 5.23 -18.14 -17.01
CA LEU A 174 4.35 -19.25 -17.43
C LEU A 174 4.22 -19.39 -18.94
N GLY A 175 4.69 -18.42 -19.73
CA GLY A 175 4.64 -18.48 -21.19
C GLY A 175 3.21 -18.43 -21.75
N LEU A 176 2.27 -17.87 -21.01
CA LEU A 176 0.87 -17.73 -21.43
C LEU A 176 0.76 -16.73 -22.58
N THR A 177 -0.21 -16.96 -23.47
CA THR A 177 -0.51 -16.08 -24.59
C THR A 177 -1.83 -15.36 -24.40
N GLY A 178 -1.88 -14.10 -24.83
CA GLY A 178 -3.06 -13.24 -24.66
C GLY A 178 -3.00 -12.41 -23.39
N GLY A 179 -3.79 -11.33 -23.36
CA GLY A 179 -3.82 -10.41 -22.23
C GLY A 179 -2.90 -9.20 -22.41
N ILE A 180 -2.33 -8.71 -21.30
CA ILE A 180 -1.51 -7.49 -21.29
C ILE A 180 -0.05 -7.84 -21.52
N THR A 181 0.58 -7.15 -22.46
CA THR A 181 2.02 -7.27 -22.70
C THR A 181 2.78 -6.48 -21.63
N THR A 182 3.59 -7.17 -20.87
CA THR A 182 4.47 -6.60 -19.84
C THR A 182 5.93 -6.83 -20.19
N ALA A 183 6.85 -6.18 -19.48
CA ALA A 183 8.28 -6.43 -19.60
C ALA A 183 8.68 -7.89 -19.23
N LEU A 184 7.79 -8.63 -18.59
CA LEU A 184 8.00 -10.01 -18.13
C LEU A 184 7.32 -11.05 -19.05
N GLY A 185 6.57 -10.62 -20.06
CA GLY A 185 5.80 -11.46 -20.97
C GLY A 185 4.34 -11.05 -21.07
N GLN A 186 3.55 -11.86 -21.76
CA GLN A 186 2.10 -11.67 -21.82
C GLN A 186 1.44 -12.31 -20.60
N ILE A 187 0.56 -11.57 -19.94
CA ILE A 187 -0.15 -12.03 -18.75
C ILE A 187 -1.65 -11.87 -18.99
N PRO A 188 -2.45 -12.94 -18.89
CA PRO A 188 -3.91 -12.86 -18.97
C PRO A 188 -4.47 -11.89 -17.94
N VAL A 189 -5.51 -11.14 -18.32
CA VAL A 189 -6.10 -10.09 -17.48
C VAL A 189 -6.61 -10.65 -16.15
N ASN A 190 -7.33 -11.76 -16.18
CA ASN A 190 -7.86 -12.42 -14.99
C ASN A 190 -6.77 -12.87 -14.00
N LEU A 191 -5.62 -13.30 -14.53
CA LEU A 191 -4.47 -13.66 -13.69
C LEU A 191 -3.85 -12.43 -13.02
N LEU A 192 -3.73 -11.34 -13.77
CA LEU A 192 -3.22 -10.06 -13.26
C LEU A 192 -4.15 -9.47 -12.21
N GLU A 193 -5.46 -9.55 -12.42
CA GLU A 193 -6.48 -9.14 -11.46
C GLU A 193 -6.40 -9.98 -10.18
N ALA A 194 -6.28 -11.30 -10.30
CA ALA A 194 -6.15 -12.20 -9.16
C ALA A 194 -4.92 -11.89 -8.31
N ILE A 195 -3.76 -11.66 -8.93
CA ILE A 195 -2.52 -11.27 -8.24
C ILE A 195 -2.70 -9.91 -7.56
N SER A 196 -3.30 -8.94 -8.25
CA SER A 196 -3.51 -7.59 -7.72
C SER A 196 -4.45 -7.59 -6.53
N CYS A 197 -5.60 -8.27 -6.64
CA CYS A 197 -6.58 -8.39 -5.57
C CYS A 197 -6.00 -9.16 -4.37
N GLY A 198 -5.31 -10.27 -4.61
CA GLY A 198 -4.65 -11.04 -3.56
C GLY A 198 -3.62 -10.18 -2.80
N ALA A 199 -2.76 -9.47 -3.53
CA ALA A 199 -1.73 -8.62 -2.93
C ALA A 199 -2.34 -7.50 -2.08
N VAL A 200 -3.38 -6.84 -2.55
CA VAL A 200 -3.95 -5.66 -1.89
C VAL A 200 -4.90 -6.06 -0.75
N PHE A 201 -5.83 -6.98 -1.00
CA PHE A 201 -6.89 -7.28 -0.04
C PHE A 201 -6.36 -8.04 1.18
N MET A 202 -5.53 -9.05 0.97
CA MET A 202 -5.04 -9.87 2.07
C MET A 202 -3.88 -9.23 2.85
N GLY A 203 -3.30 -8.13 2.35
CA GLY A 203 -2.41 -7.27 3.14
C GLY A 203 -3.09 -6.71 4.39
N ALA A 204 -4.43 -6.65 4.43
CA ALA A 204 -5.19 -6.26 5.61
C ALA A 204 -5.26 -7.33 6.71
N ASN A 205 -4.83 -8.57 6.47
CA ASN A 205 -4.96 -9.67 7.43
C ASN A 205 -4.08 -9.52 8.68
N THR A 206 -3.00 -8.78 8.60
CA THR A 206 -2.08 -8.58 9.72
C THR A 206 -1.64 -7.12 9.84
N TYR A 207 -1.07 -6.75 10.96
CA TYR A 207 -0.50 -5.41 11.12
C TYR A 207 0.74 -5.17 10.25
N ILE A 208 1.46 -6.21 9.85
CA ILE A 208 2.68 -6.13 9.07
C ILE A 208 2.46 -6.37 7.57
N GLY A 209 1.29 -6.85 7.16
CA GLY A 209 0.96 -7.10 5.77
C GLY A 209 0.84 -5.83 4.92
N ASN A 210 0.73 -4.67 5.56
CA ASN A 210 0.77 -3.38 4.89
C ASN A 210 1.29 -2.31 5.86
N ALA A 211 2.25 -1.50 5.44
CA ALA A 211 2.86 -0.45 6.26
C ALA A 211 1.84 0.50 6.93
N PRO A 212 0.77 0.98 6.27
CA PRO A 212 -0.27 1.78 6.91
C PRO A 212 -0.96 1.11 8.09
N ASN A 213 -1.14 -0.20 8.08
CA ASN A 213 -1.84 -0.91 9.17
C ASN A 213 -1.10 -0.76 10.51
N PHE A 214 0.22 -0.93 10.48
CA PHE A 214 1.05 -0.77 11.67
C PHE A 214 1.04 0.68 12.17
N MET A 215 1.10 1.64 11.25
CA MET A 215 1.07 3.07 11.58
C MET A 215 -0.27 3.46 12.21
N VAL A 216 -1.40 3.00 11.65
CA VAL A 216 -2.74 3.25 12.22
C VAL A 216 -2.88 2.61 13.59
N LYS A 217 -2.34 1.40 13.79
CA LYS A 217 -2.31 0.77 15.12
C LYS A 217 -1.55 1.65 16.12
N ALA A 218 -0.34 2.09 15.77
CA ALA A 218 0.48 2.92 16.65
C ALA A 218 -0.23 4.23 17.03
N ILE A 219 -0.82 4.91 16.05
CA ILE A 219 -1.60 6.14 16.26
C ILE A 219 -2.81 5.89 17.18
N SER A 220 -3.49 4.76 17.00
CA SER A 220 -4.65 4.41 17.84
C SER A 220 -4.25 4.17 19.29
N ASP A 221 -3.18 3.40 19.51
CA ASP A 221 -2.65 3.12 20.85
C ASP A 221 -2.18 4.43 21.54
N GLU A 222 -1.49 5.33 20.83
CA GLU A 222 -1.06 6.64 21.34
C GLU A 222 -2.25 7.53 21.74
N ASN A 223 -3.40 7.38 21.06
CA ASN A 223 -4.62 8.13 21.37
C ASN A 223 -5.54 7.42 22.37
N GLY A 224 -5.06 6.36 23.04
CA GLY A 224 -5.78 5.67 24.11
C GLY A 224 -6.84 4.68 23.63
N VAL A 225 -6.82 4.32 22.35
CA VAL A 225 -7.62 3.23 21.77
C VAL A 225 -6.79 1.97 21.80
N ASN A 226 -7.08 1.09 22.74
CA ASN A 226 -6.36 -0.18 22.86
C ASN A 226 -6.67 -1.09 21.66
N MET A 227 -5.71 -1.23 20.77
CA MET A 227 -5.83 -2.13 19.63
C MET A 227 -5.55 -3.58 20.06
N PRO A 228 -6.17 -4.58 19.39
CA PRO A 228 -5.88 -5.99 19.65
C PRO A 228 -4.38 -6.31 19.54
N SER A 229 -3.94 -7.36 20.25
CA SER A 229 -2.60 -7.90 20.04
C SER A 229 -2.42 -8.41 18.61
N PHE A 230 -1.19 -8.63 18.16
CA PHE A 230 -0.89 -9.12 16.82
C PHE A 230 -1.72 -10.36 16.42
N PHE A 231 -1.70 -11.39 17.27
CA PHE A 231 -2.50 -12.59 17.02
C PHE A 231 -4.00 -12.37 17.19
N GLY A 232 -4.41 -11.51 18.12
CA GLY A 232 -5.82 -11.12 18.28
C GLY A 232 -6.36 -10.45 17.02
N TYR A 233 -5.59 -9.57 16.39
CA TYR A 233 -5.98 -8.95 15.14
C TYR A 233 -6.12 -9.97 13.99
N ILE A 234 -5.18 -10.91 13.87
CA ILE A 234 -5.26 -12.00 12.88
C ILE A 234 -6.55 -12.81 13.04
N LEU A 235 -6.93 -13.16 14.27
CA LEU A 235 -8.18 -13.89 14.51
C LEU A 235 -9.41 -13.11 14.05
N TRP A 236 -9.45 -11.79 14.29
CA TRP A 236 -10.51 -10.93 13.81
C TRP A 236 -10.54 -10.87 12.27
N SER A 237 -9.39 -10.66 11.65
CA SER A 237 -9.30 -10.61 10.18
C SER A 237 -9.69 -11.94 9.54
N LEU A 238 -9.26 -13.07 10.09
CA LEU A 238 -9.67 -14.39 9.60
C LEU A 238 -11.19 -14.59 9.71
N ALA A 239 -11.81 -14.15 10.78
CA ALA A 239 -13.25 -14.31 10.99
C ALA A 239 -14.09 -13.46 10.02
N PHE A 240 -13.64 -12.25 9.66
CA PHE A 240 -14.43 -11.31 8.87
C PHE A 240 -13.94 -11.17 7.43
N LEU A 241 -12.64 -11.17 7.17
CA LEU A 241 -12.10 -10.94 5.84
C LEU A 241 -12.04 -12.22 5.00
N VAL A 242 -11.66 -13.36 5.58
CA VAL A 242 -11.55 -14.59 4.80
C VAL A 242 -12.88 -15.03 4.17
N PRO A 243 -14.04 -14.94 4.84
CA PRO A 243 -15.32 -15.19 4.17
C PRO A 243 -15.57 -14.29 2.95
N VAL A 244 -15.18 -13.00 3.02
CA VAL A 244 -15.29 -12.08 1.89
C VAL A 244 -14.33 -12.49 0.77
N PHE A 245 -13.09 -12.87 1.08
CA PHE A 245 -12.12 -13.34 0.08
C PHE A 245 -12.56 -14.63 -0.61
N ILE A 246 -13.25 -15.52 0.11
CA ILE A 246 -13.87 -16.70 -0.49
C ILE A 246 -14.96 -16.30 -1.49
N LEU A 247 -15.80 -15.32 -1.16
CA LEU A 247 -16.79 -14.80 -2.08
C LEU A 247 -16.16 -14.14 -3.31
N ASP A 248 -15.12 -13.33 -3.12
CA ASP A 248 -14.37 -12.73 -4.23
C ASP A 248 -13.78 -13.79 -5.15
N MET A 249 -13.17 -14.83 -4.58
CA MET A 249 -12.65 -15.96 -5.37
C MET A 249 -13.74 -16.64 -6.18
N LEU A 250 -14.90 -16.94 -5.56
CA LEU A 250 -16.00 -17.65 -6.22
C LEU A 250 -16.63 -16.83 -7.35
N VAL A 251 -16.66 -15.51 -7.21
CA VAL A 251 -17.31 -14.61 -8.18
C VAL A 251 -16.37 -14.23 -9.33
N PHE A 252 -15.09 -14.01 -9.06
CA PHE A 252 -14.17 -13.40 -10.02
C PHE A 252 -13.06 -14.34 -10.52
N PHE A 253 -12.71 -15.41 -9.77
CA PHE A 253 -11.50 -16.19 -10.04
C PHE A 253 -11.75 -17.70 -10.19
N LEU A 254 -12.97 -18.15 -10.12
CA LEU A 254 -13.46 -19.46 -10.51
C LEU A 254 -14.28 -19.35 -11.80
#